data_314cbb0fb145dcbe42ba5c26595c88ea
#
_entry.id   314cbb0fb145dcbe42ba5c26595c88ea
#
_cell.length_a   1.000
_cell.length_b   1.000
_cell.length_c   1.000
_cell.angle_alpha   90.00
_cell.angle_beta   90.00
_cell.angle_gamma   90.00
#
_symmetry.space_group_name_H-M   'P 1'
#
loop_
_entity.id
_entity.type
_entity.pdbx_description
1 polymer ?
#
loop_
_entity_poly.entity_id
_entity_poly.type
_entity_poly.pdbx_seq_one_letter_code
_entity_poly.pdbx_strand_id
1 'polypeptide(L)'
;MGVIESQLEPALNDAEFRMFTELLRRHCGLHYGPESRFVLEKRLSRRLRELEIKSFAAYHYLLRNARPGGVEFANLIDELTTNETYFLRERSQLRALVSEIFTELRLQRKTRARGPISVWSAGCSSGEEPYSIVMLALEAGLDPKQDLRVYASDISRKMLRKARQGEYRESSFRETERELRAKY
;
A
#
# COMPACT_ATOMS: atom_id res chain seq x y z
N MET A 1 43.39 20.85 5.16
CA MET A 1 42.35 20.74 6.22
C MET A 1 41.06 21.24 5.63
N GLY A 2 40.31 20.37 4.98
CA GLY A 2 39.01 20.71 4.39
C GLY A 2 37.95 20.72 5.49
N VAL A 3 37.36 21.86 5.75
CA VAL A 3 36.18 22.01 6.61
C VAL A 3 35.05 21.29 5.90
N ILE A 4 34.58 20.17 6.46
CA ILE A 4 33.32 19.54 6.06
C ILE A 4 32.26 20.51 6.55
N GLU A 5 31.78 21.38 5.68
CA GLU A 5 30.52 22.09 5.89
C GLU A 5 29.44 21.01 6.06
N SER A 6 29.02 20.77 7.29
CA SER A 6 27.82 20.04 7.59
C SER A 6 26.69 20.87 7.00
N GLN A 7 26.24 20.55 5.79
CA GLN A 7 25.03 21.14 5.23
C GLN A 7 23.89 20.76 6.18
N LEU A 8 23.49 21.72 7.04
CA LEU A 8 22.29 21.59 7.84
C LEU A 8 21.15 21.23 6.88
N GLU A 9 20.56 20.06 7.09
CA GLU A 9 19.38 19.69 6.33
C GLU A 9 18.32 20.77 6.49
N PRO A 10 17.63 21.20 5.41
CA PRO A 10 16.61 22.22 5.52
C PRO A 10 15.51 21.74 6.48
N ALA A 11 15.14 22.54 7.46
CA ALA A 11 14.00 22.26 8.34
C ALA A 11 12.70 22.63 7.62
N LEU A 12 11.69 21.78 7.70
CA LEU A 12 10.37 22.02 7.15
C LEU A 12 9.63 23.07 7.99
N ASN A 13 9.43 24.28 7.50
CA ASN A 13 8.71 25.32 8.22
C ASN A 13 7.17 25.14 8.16
N ASP A 14 6.43 25.94 8.94
CA ASP A 14 4.97 25.77 9.04
C ASP A 14 4.22 26.05 7.73
N ALA A 15 4.71 26.98 6.93
CA ALA A 15 4.11 27.28 5.63
C ALA A 15 4.34 26.13 4.65
N GLU A 16 5.54 25.61 4.57
CA GLU A 16 5.90 24.47 3.75
C GLU A 16 5.14 23.20 4.17
N PHE A 17 5.04 22.95 5.49
CA PHE A 17 4.25 21.83 6.01
C PHE A 17 2.80 21.90 5.51
N ARG A 18 2.15 23.05 5.64
CA ARG A 18 0.77 23.26 5.13
C ARG A 18 0.68 23.07 3.62
N MET A 19 1.65 23.56 2.87
CA MET A 19 1.67 23.41 1.41
C MET A 19 1.75 21.93 1.00
N PHE A 20 2.63 21.13 1.63
CA PHE A 20 2.73 19.69 1.33
C PHE A 20 1.51 18.93 1.79
N THR A 21 0.98 19.18 2.98
CA THR A 21 -0.22 18.49 3.47
C THR A 21 -1.43 18.74 2.59
N GLU A 22 -1.62 19.97 2.11
CA GLU A 22 -2.69 20.31 1.19
C GLU A 22 -2.50 19.66 -0.18
N LEU A 23 -1.26 19.66 -0.71
CA LEU A 23 -0.93 18.98 -1.97
C LEU A 23 -1.28 17.49 -1.90
N LEU A 24 -0.83 16.81 -0.84
CA LEU A 24 -1.05 15.38 -0.64
C LEU A 24 -2.53 15.07 -0.45
N ARG A 25 -3.24 15.84 0.38
CA ARG A 25 -4.67 15.68 0.60
C ARG A 25 -5.46 15.75 -0.70
N ARG A 26 -5.17 16.73 -1.55
CA ARG A 26 -5.88 16.91 -2.83
C ARG A 26 -5.59 15.83 -3.85
N HIS A 27 -4.36 15.32 -3.90
CA HIS A 27 -3.96 14.40 -4.98
C HIS A 27 -4.16 12.93 -4.63
N CYS A 28 -4.08 12.57 -3.36
CA CYS A 28 -4.10 11.18 -2.95
C CYS A 28 -4.84 10.90 -1.62
N GLY A 29 -5.42 11.91 -1.00
CA GLY A 29 -6.17 11.77 0.24
C GLY A 29 -5.30 11.53 1.49
N LEU A 30 -3.96 11.50 1.36
CA LEU A 30 -3.08 11.37 2.52
C LEU A 30 -3.20 12.60 3.42
N HIS A 31 -3.45 12.34 4.69
CA HIS A 31 -3.54 13.37 5.72
C HIS A 31 -2.36 13.28 6.70
N TYR A 32 -1.72 14.41 6.94
CA TYR A 32 -0.67 14.57 7.95
C TYR A 32 -1.08 15.67 8.93
N GLY A 33 -1.34 15.28 10.18
CA GLY A 33 -1.54 16.23 11.27
C GLY A 33 -0.22 16.78 11.81
N PRO A 34 -0.28 17.78 12.70
CA PRO A 34 0.91 18.39 13.32
C PRO A 34 1.84 17.36 13.99
N GLU A 35 1.26 16.32 14.59
CA GLU A 35 1.96 15.23 15.25
C GLU A 35 2.80 14.36 14.29
N SER A 36 2.43 14.35 13.02
CA SER A 36 3.10 13.59 11.97
C SER A 36 4.15 14.41 11.20
N ARG A 37 4.37 15.67 11.59
CA ARG A 37 5.27 16.60 10.90
C ARG A 37 6.68 16.03 10.75
N PHE A 38 7.24 15.52 11.84
CA PHE A 38 8.59 14.94 11.82
C PHE A 38 8.71 13.79 10.82
N VAL A 39 7.67 12.94 10.74
CA VAL A 39 7.65 11.82 9.78
C VAL A 39 7.61 12.35 8.35
N LEU A 40 6.76 13.33 8.08
CA LEU A 40 6.66 13.95 6.75
C LEU A 40 7.99 14.60 6.35
N GLU A 41 8.58 15.43 7.24
CA GLU A 41 9.85 16.10 7.03
C GLU A 41 10.97 15.12 6.70
N LYS A 42 11.13 14.07 7.50
CA LYS A 42 12.14 13.01 7.27
C LYS A 42 12.01 12.35 5.91
N ARG A 43 10.79 12.04 5.50
CA ARG A 43 10.50 11.39 4.21
C ARG A 43 10.70 12.33 3.04
N LEU A 44 10.28 13.60 3.16
CA LEU A 44 10.55 14.64 2.17
C LEU A 44 12.04 14.92 2.03
N SER A 45 12.79 15.06 3.14
CA SER A 45 14.25 15.26 3.13
C SER A 45 14.98 14.17 2.39
N ARG A 46 14.52 12.92 2.50
CA ARG A 46 15.08 11.82 1.72
C ARG A 46 14.92 12.05 0.21
N ARG A 47 13.72 12.51 -0.23
CA ARG A 47 13.50 12.81 -1.64
C ARG A 47 14.32 14.01 -2.12
N LEU A 48 14.46 15.05 -1.29
CA LEU A 48 15.33 16.18 -1.61
C LEU A 48 16.76 15.73 -1.90
N ARG A 49 17.32 14.85 -1.03
CA ARG A 49 18.67 14.30 -1.21
C ARG A 49 18.79 13.50 -2.50
N GLU A 50 17.84 12.60 -2.76
CA GLU A 50 17.85 11.75 -3.95
C GLU A 50 17.74 12.54 -5.26
N LEU A 51 17.10 13.72 -5.23
CA LEU A 51 16.91 14.60 -6.37
C LEU A 51 17.90 15.79 -6.40
N GLU A 52 18.80 15.87 -5.41
CA GLU A 52 19.75 16.98 -5.22
C GLU A 52 19.08 18.36 -5.15
N ILE A 53 17.82 18.39 -4.65
CA ILE A 53 17.05 19.62 -4.44
C ILE A 53 17.38 20.23 -3.07
N LYS A 54 17.66 21.52 -3.04
CA LYS A 54 18.17 22.22 -1.84
C LYS A 54 17.11 22.77 -0.89
N SER A 55 15.83 22.80 -1.28
CA SER A 55 14.77 23.36 -0.43
C SER A 55 13.43 22.68 -0.64
N PHE A 56 12.62 22.65 0.43
CA PHE A 56 11.25 22.15 0.36
C PHE A 56 10.38 22.96 -0.60
N ALA A 57 10.55 24.28 -0.64
CA ALA A 57 9.82 25.14 -1.57
C ALA A 57 10.09 24.77 -3.04
N ALA A 58 11.36 24.53 -3.41
CA ALA A 58 11.71 24.10 -4.77
C ALA A 58 11.11 22.74 -5.11
N TYR A 59 11.11 21.80 -4.16
CA TYR A 59 10.51 20.49 -4.35
C TYR A 59 8.98 20.57 -4.49
N HIS A 60 8.32 21.36 -3.65
CA HIS A 60 6.89 21.62 -3.78
C HIS A 60 6.54 22.23 -5.15
N TYR A 61 7.33 23.18 -5.62
CA TYR A 61 7.15 23.79 -6.95
C TYR A 61 7.28 22.74 -8.07
N LEU A 62 8.27 21.84 -7.98
CA LEU A 62 8.43 20.72 -8.93
C LEU A 62 7.19 19.84 -8.94
N LEU A 63 6.70 19.41 -7.79
CA LEU A 63 5.53 18.53 -7.67
C LEU A 63 4.26 19.19 -8.20
N ARG A 64 4.04 20.48 -7.89
CA ARG A 64 2.87 21.24 -8.31
C ARG A 64 2.80 21.40 -9.84
N ASN A 65 3.94 21.54 -10.50
CA ASN A 65 4.03 21.73 -11.93
C ASN A 65 4.22 20.40 -12.71
N ALA A 66 4.40 19.29 -12.00
CA ALA A 66 4.44 17.97 -12.60
C ALA A 66 3.05 17.55 -13.10
N ARG A 67 3.02 16.70 -14.12
CA ARG A 67 1.74 16.10 -14.56
C ARG A 67 1.12 15.30 -13.41
N PRO A 68 -0.21 15.40 -13.21
CA PRO A 68 -0.90 14.56 -12.23
C PRO A 68 -0.54 13.08 -12.44
N GLY A 69 -0.12 12.41 -11.35
CA GLY A 69 0.34 11.02 -11.42
C GLY A 69 1.70 10.80 -12.10
N GLY A 70 2.49 11.86 -12.29
CA GLY A 70 3.87 11.79 -12.80
C GLY A 70 4.77 10.90 -11.96
N VAL A 71 5.95 10.56 -12.53
CA VAL A 71 6.91 9.63 -11.90
C VAL A 71 7.34 10.11 -10.52
N GLU A 72 7.65 11.40 -10.38
CA GLU A 72 8.13 11.93 -9.10
C GLU A 72 7.02 11.92 -8.03
N PHE A 73 5.80 12.26 -8.41
CA PHE A 73 4.68 12.16 -7.47
C PHE A 73 4.45 10.72 -7.00
N ALA A 74 4.58 9.74 -7.89
CA ALA A 74 4.51 8.32 -7.53
C ALA A 74 5.64 7.90 -6.59
N ASN A 75 6.87 8.37 -6.84
CA ASN A 75 8.00 8.11 -5.95
C ASN A 75 7.80 8.73 -4.56
N LEU A 76 7.26 9.94 -4.51
CA LEU A 76 6.91 10.58 -3.24
C LEU A 76 5.85 9.75 -2.48
N ILE A 77 4.79 9.30 -3.16
CA ILE A 77 3.78 8.44 -2.54
C ILE A 77 4.39 7.14 -2.01
N ASP A 78 5.28 6.51 -2.78
CA ASP A 78 5.99 5.30 -2.35
C ASP A 78 6.83 5.53 -1.06
N GLU A 79 7.37 6.74 -0.84
CA GLU A 79 8.07 7.13 0.38
C GLU A 79 7.12 7.49 1.54
N LEU A 80 5.94 8.04 1.23
CA LEU A 80 5.00 8.52 2.24
C LEU A 80 4.06 7.45 2.78
N THR A 81 3.88 6.35 2.06
CA THR A 81 2.99 5.26 2.49
C THR A 81 3.67 4.33 3.49
N THR A 82 2.89 3.83 4.44
CA THR A 82 3.29 2.74 5.33
C THR A 82 2.77 1.44 4.73
N ASN A 83 3.69 0.56 4.36
CA ASN A 83 3.37 -0.64 3.58
C ASN A 83 3.55 -1.92 4.42
N GLU A 84 3.18 -1.88 5.71
CA GLU A 84 3.25 -3.07 6.55
C GLU A 84 2.13 -4.04 6.17
N THR A 85 2.53 -5.25 5.76
CA THR A 85 1.61 -6.32 5.43
C THR A 85 2.30 -7.69 5.62
N TYR A 86 1.52 -8.73 5.84
CA TYR A 86 1.97 -10.12 5.93
C TYR A 86 0.79 -11.05 5.68
N PHE A 87 1.08 -12.29 5.29
CA PHE A 87 0.05 -13.30 5.03
C PHE A 87 -0.80 -13.57 6.27
N LEU A 88 -2.11 -13.65 6.07
CA LEU A 88 -3.12 -13.90 7.10
C LEU A 88 -3.19 -12.82 8.19
N ARG A 89 -2.70 -11.61 7.93
CA ARG A 89 -2.95 -10.46 8.80
C ARG A 89 -4.46 -10.34 9.03
N GLU A 90 -4.86 -10.04 10.30
CA GLU A 90 -6.29 -10.02 10.68
C GLU A 90 -7.03 -11.33 10.34
N ARG A 91 -6.39 -12.46 10.66
CA ARG A 91 -6.85 -13.81 10.32
C ARG A 91 -8.32 -14.10 10.68
N SER A 92 -8.80 -13.56 11.79
CA SER A 92 -10.21 -13.70 12.21
C SER A 92 -11.16 -13.07 11.20
N GLN A 93 -10.85 -11.89 10.70
CA GLN A 93 -11.64 -11.19 9.69
C GLN A 93 -11.62 -11.93 8.35
N LEU A 94 -10.44 -12.39 7.92
CA LEU A 94 -10.31 -13.16 6.67
C LEU A 94 -11.05 -14.51 6.76
N ARG A 95 -11.03 -15.17 7.92
CA ARG A 95 -11.80 -16.38 8.15
C ARG A 95 -13.31 -16.10 8.10
N ALA A 96 -13.80 -15.08 8.77
CA ALA A 96 -15.20 -14.68 8.71
C ALA A 96 -15.64 -14.35 7.27
N LEU A 97 -14.82 -13.64 6.51
CA LEU A 97 -15.08 -13.38 5.10
C LEU A 97 -15.34 -14.68 4.32
N VAL A 98 -14.49 -15.69 4.51
CA VAL A 98 -14.59 -16.95 3.75
C VAL A 98 -15.68 -17.88 4.31
N SER A 99 -15.75 -18.06 5.64
CA SER A 99 -16.68 -19.01 6.25
C SER A 99 -18.14 -18.53 6.29
N GLU A 100 -18.34 -17.23 6.40
CA GLU A 100 -19.67 -16.63 6.54
C GLU A 100 -20.12 -15.95 5.24
N ILE A 101 -19.40 -14.90 4.82
CA ILE A 101 -19.83 -14.07 3.68
C ILE A 101 -19.77 -14.85 2.35
N PHE A 102 -18.71 -15.59 2.08
CA PHE A 102 -18.64 -16.37 0.85
C PHE A 102 -19.67 -17.51 0.85
N THR A 103 -19.91 -18.12 1.98
CA THR A 103 -20.92 -19.16 2.13
C THR A 103 -22.32 -18.62 1.84
N GLU A 104 -22.66 -17.49 2.42
CA GLU A 104 -23.95 -16.84 2.16
C GLU A 104 -24.09 -16.43 0.68
N LEU A 105 -23.07 -15.80 0.11
CA LEU A 105 -23.06 -15.42 -1.31
C LEU A 105 -23.18 -16.64 -2.24
N ARG A 106 -22.58 -17.77 -1.91
CA ARG A 106 -22.75 -19.05 -2.67
C ARG A 106 -24.18 -19.55 -2.62
N LEU A 107 -24.82 -19.53 -1.47
CA LEU A 107 -26.21 -19.95 -1.32
C LEU A 107 -27.14 -19.07 -2.17
N GLN A 108 -26.99 -17.77 -2.10
CA GLN A 108 -27.76 -16.81 -2.90
C GLN A 108 -27.56 -17.01 -4.41
N ARG A 109 -26.41 -17.48 -4.83
CA ARG A 109 -26.08 -17.73 -6.24
C ARG A 109 -26.75 -18.97 -6.82
N LYS A 110 -26.87 -20.02 -6.04
CA LYS A 110 -27.61 -21.23 -6.47
C LYS A 110 -29.02 -20.91 -6.90
N THR A 111 -29.59 -19.83 -6.35
CA THR A 111 -30.98 -19.39 -6.65
C THR A 111 -31.08 -18.34 -7.77
N ARG A 112 -29.99 -17.68 -8.17
CA ARG A 112 -30.06 -16.49 -9.04
C ARG A 112 -29.06 -16.44 -10.21
N ALA A 113 -28.42 -17.53 -10.60
CA ALA A 113 -27.49 -17.58 -11.74
C ALA A 113 -26.49 -16.39 -11.84
N ARG A 114 -25.86 -15.99 -10.73
CA ARG A 114 -24.89 -14.87 -10.69
C ARG A 114 -23.47 -15.37 -10.97
N GLY A 115 -22.64 -14.54 -11.64
CA GLY A 115 -21.22 -14.81 -11.93
C GLY A 115 -20.31 -15.00 -10.69
N PRO A 116 -18.96 -15.04 -10.77
CA PRO A 116 -18.04 -15.26 -9.65
C PRO A 116 -18.17 -14.24 -8.49
N ILE A 117 -17.90 -14.60 -7.23
CA ILE A 117 -17.82 -13.66 -6.10
C ILE A 117 -16.71 -12.66 -6.42
N SER A 118 -17.04 -11.38 -6.37
CA SER A 118 -16.04 -10.34 -6.59
C SER A 118 -15.65 -9.74 -5.25
N VAL A 119 -14.35 -9.72 -4.96
CA VAL A 119 -13.76 -9.16 -3.74
C VAL A 119 -12.79 -8.07 -4.14
N TRP A 120 -12.79 -6.98 -3.41
CA TRP A 120 -11.83 -5.90 -3.59
C TRP A 120 -10.97 -5.74 -2.34
N SER A 121 -9.67 -6.00 -2.48
CA SER A 121 -8.63 -5.70 -1.50
C SER A 121 -8.13 -4.28 -1.76
N ALA A 122 -8.60 -3.33 -0.97
CA ALA A 122 -8.26 -1.92 -1.08
C ALA A 122 -7.06 -1.57 -0.19
N GLY A 123 -5.94 -1.12 -0.77
CA GLY A 123 -4.69 -0.92 -0.04
C GLY A 123 -3.92 -2.22 0.17
N CYS A 124 -3.83 -3.03 -0.88
CA CYS A 124 -3.28 -4.39 -0.82
C CYS A 124 -1.76 -4.47 -0.57
N SER A 125 -1.05 -3.35 -0.53
CA SER A 125 0.41 -3.28 -0.38
C SER A 125 1.13 -4.24 -1.35
N SER A 126 2.00 -5.09 -0.84
CA SER A 126 2.75 -6.10 -1.63
C SER A 126 1.96 -7.38 -1.94
N GLY A 127 0.66 -7.41 -1.66
CA GLY A 127 -0.24 -8.45 -2.16
C GLY A 127 -0.55 -9.59 -1.18
N GLU A 128 0.00 -9.59 0.03
CA GLU A 128 -0.21 -10.66 0.99
C GLU A 128 -1.70 -10.84 1.34
N GLU A 129 -2.49 -9.75 1.42
CA GLU A 129 -3.92 -9.83 1.70
C GLU A 129 -4.72 -10.49 0.58
N PRO A 130 -4.68 -10.03 -0.68
CA PRO A 130 -5.44 -10.68 -1.75
C PRO A 130 -5.03 -12.14 -1.97
N TYR A 131 -3.76 -12.50 -1.82
CA TYR A 131 -3.35 -13.90 -1.88
C TYR A 131 -3.85 -14.70 -0.67
N SER A 132 -3.86 -14.14 0.54
CA SER A 132 -4.45 -14.78 1.72
C SER A 132 -5.93 -15.09 1.53
N ILE A 133 -6.69 -14.16 0.91
CA ILE A 133 -8.10 -14.38 0.58
C ILE A 133 -8.25 -15.57 -0.37
N VAL A 134 -7.41 -15.66 -1.41
CA VAL A 134 -7.45 -16.78 -2.37
C VAL A 134 -7.07 -18.10 -1.71
N MET A 135 -6.01 -18.12 -0.88
CA MET A 135 -5.60 -19.31 -0.15
C MET A 135 -6.73 -19.84 0.75
N LEU A 136 -7.35 -18.99 1.55
CA LEU A 136 -8.45 -19.38 2.43
C LEU A 136 -9.70 -19.80 1.64
N ALA A 137 -9.97 -19.19 0.50
CA ALA A 137 -11.05 -19.60 -0.38
C ALA A 137 -10.83 -20.99 -0.95
N LEU A 138 -9.59 -21.32 -1.36
CA LEU A 138 -9.21 -22.67 -1.79
C LEU A 138 -9.36 -23.70 -0.66
N GLU A 139 -8.95 -23.38 0.57
CA GLU A 139 -9.16 -24.24 1.74
C GLU A 139 -10.65 -24.49 2.01
N ALA A 140 -11.51 -23.51 1.71
CA ALA A 140 -12.97 -23.64 1.82
C ALA A 140 -13.63 -24.34 0.61
N GLY A 141 -12.84 -24.87 -0.33
CA GLY A 141 -13.32 -25.59 -1.51
C GLY A 141 -13.94 -24.72 -2.60
N LEU A 142 -13.57 -23.44 -2.68
CA LEU A 142 -13.90 -22.59 -3.83
C LEU A 142 -12.87 -22.80 -4.94
N ASP A 143 -13.32 -22.81 -6.18
CA ASP A 143 -12.44 -22.74 -7.36
C ASP A 143 -12.19 -21.27 -7.72
N PRO A 144 -10.96 -20.75 -7.54
CA PRO A 144 -10.67 -19.35 -7.84
C PRO A 144 -10.90 -18.97 -9.31
N LYS A 145 -10.91 -19.94 -10.21
CA LYS A 145 -11.16 -19.70 -11.65
C LYS A 145 -12.64 -19.50 -11.96
N GLN A 146 -13.51 -20.15 -11.21
CA GLN A 146 -14.96 -20.14 -11.47
C GLN A 146 -15.75 -19.36 -10.42
N ASP A 147 -15.36 -19.49 -9.15
CA ASP A 147 -16.16 -19.01 -8.03
C ASP A 147 -15.74 -17.63 -7.51
N LEU A 148 -14.51 -17.19 -7.78
CA LEU A 148 -13.94 -16.00 -7.14
C LEU A 148 -13.20 -15.11 -8.14
N ARG A 149 -13.34 -13.79 -7.97
CA ARG A 149 -12.49 -12.77 -8.58
C ARG A 149 -11.99 -11.83 -7.52
N VAL A 150 -10.68 -11.74 -7.33
CA VAL A 150 -10.08 -10.80 -6.39
C VAL A 150 -9.46 -9.65 -7.17
N TYR A 151 -9.94 -8.44 -6.90
CA TYR A 151 -9.35 -7.20 -7.37
C TYR A 151 -8.49 -6.64 -6.26
N ALA A 152 -7.30 -6.20 -6.59
CA ALA A 152 -6.37 -5.62 -5.62
C ALA A 152 -5.87 -4.27 -6.12
N SER A 153 -5.88 -3.27 -5.25
CA SER A 153 -5.37 -1.94 -5.57
C SER A 153 -4.53 -1.39 -4.43
N ASP A 154 -3.54 -0.59 -4.78
CA ASP A 154 -2.74 0.18 -3.83
C ASP A 154 -2.31 1.49 -4.47
N ILE A 155 -2.09 2.51 -3.66
CA ILE A 155 -1.60 3.80 -4.13
C ILE A 155 -0.11 3.73 -4.47
N SER A 156 0.65 2.85 -3.80
CA SER A 156 2.06 2.61 -4.05
C SER A 156 2.27 1.73 -5.28
N ARG A 157 2.81 2.31 -6.34
CA ARG A 157 3.17 1.57 -7.55
C ARG A 157 4.29 0.55 -7.31
N LYS A 158 5.18 0.86 -6.39
CA LYS A 158 6.26 -0.03 -5.95
C LYS A 158 5.68 -1.30 -5.30
N MET A 159 4.67 -1.15 -4.45
CA MET A 159 4.02 -2.30 -3.81
C MET A 159 3.24 -3.13 -4.82
N LEU A 160 2.51 -2.52 -5.73
CA LEU A 160 1.81 -3.26 -6.80
C LEU A 160 2.76 -4.06 -7.72
N ARG A 161 3.97 -3.54 -7.97
CA ARG A 161 4.98 -4.34 -8.70
C ARG A 161 5.39 -5.58 -7.93
N LYS A 162 5.64 -5.47 -6.62
CA LYS A 162 5.94 -6.61 -5.74
C LYS A 162 4.77 -7.60 -5.69
N ALA A 163 3.56 -7.12 -5.53
CA ALA A 163 2.36 -7.95 -5.53
C ALA A 163 2.24 -8.79 -6.81
N ARG A 164 2.54 -8.20 -7.96
CA ARG A 164 2.53 -8.91 -9.26
C ARG A 164 3.66 -9.92 -9.42
N GLN A 165 4.81 -9.69 -8.79
CA GLN A 165 5.93 -10.64 -8.79
C GLN A 165 5.57 -11.90 -7.99
N GLY A 166 4.79 -11.76 -6.91
CA GLY A 166 4.40 -12.88 -6.07
C GLY A 166 5.55 -13.54 -5.30
N GLU A 167 6.66 -12.82 -5.14
CA GLU A 167 7.85 -13.31 -4.44
C GLU A 167 7.93 -12.70 -3.04
N TYR A 168 7.96 -13.56 -2.02
CA TYR A 168 7.87 -13.16 -0.63
C TYR A 168 9.01 -13.69 0.21
N ARG A 169 9.43 -12.89 1.20
CA ARG A 169 10.45 -13.26 2.18
C ARG A 169 9.82 -14.00 3.35
N GLU A 170 10.66 -14.67 4.14
CA GLU A 170 10.28 -15.37 5.37
C GLU A 170 9.41 -14.50 6.30
N SER A 171 9.76 -13.23 6.45
CA SER A 171 9.03 -12.27 7.30
C SER A 171 7.57 -12.05 6.90
N SER A 172 7.22 -12.25 5.63
CA SER A 172 5.83 -12.17 5.17
C SER A 172 4.97 -13.34 5.67
N PHE A 173 5.57 -14.44 6.14
CA PHE A 173 4.88 -15.64 6.60
C PHE A 173 4.89 -15.80 8.12
N ARG A 174 5.24 -14.76 8.88
CA ARG A 174 5.41 -14.81 10.34
C ARG A 174 4.19 -15.32 11.13
N GLU A 175 2.99 -15.20 10.56
CA GLU A 175 1.74 -15.71 11.14
C GLU A 175 1.08 -16.83 10.31
N THR A 176 1.82 -17.38 9.33
CA THR A 176 1.33 -18.44 8.47
C THR A 176 1.80 -19.80 8.99
N GLU A 177 0.89 -20.75 9.12
CA GLU A 177 1.16 -22.13 9.49
C GLU A 177 2.04 -22.81 8.44
N ARG A 178 2.95 -23.70 8.90
CA ARG A 178 3.91 -24.38 8.02
C ARG A 178 3.22 -25.20 6.93
N GLU A 179 2.13 -25.88 7.28
CA GLU A 179 1.36 -26.70 6.35
C GLU A 179 0.74 -25.85 5.24
N LEU A 180 0.13 -24.73 5.58
CA LEU A 180 -0.47 -23.81 4.62
C LEU A 180 0.58 -23.19 3.69
N ARG A 181 1.71 -22.80 4.26
CA ARG A 181 2.85 -22.26 3.49
C ARG A 181 3.46 -23.32 2.54
N ALA A 182 3.55 -24.57 2.97
CA ALA A 182 4.09 -25.64 2.15
C ALA A 182 3.18 -26.05 0.99
N LYS A 183 1.88 -25.73 1.12
CA LYS A 183 0.86 -26.04 0.13
C LYS A 183 0.81 -25.01 -1.00
N TYR A 184 1.11 -23.76 -0.71
CA TYR A 184 1.04 -22.62 -1.62
C TYR A 184 2.40 -21.93 -1.79
#